data_8712e27aba71fe42add6f8053b1c615d
#
_entry.id   8712e27aba71fe42add6f8053b1c615d
#
_cell.length_a   1.000
_cell.length_b   1.000
_cell.length_c   1.000
_cell.angle_alpha   90.00
_cell.angle_beta   90.00
_cell.angle_gamma   90.00
#
_symmetry.space_group_name_H-M   'P 1'
#
loop_
_entity.id
_entity.type
_entity.pdbx_description
1 polymer ?
#
loop_
_entity_poly.entity_id
_entity_poly.type
_entity_poly.pdbx_seq_one_letter_code
_entity_poly.pdbx_strand_id
1 'polypeptide(L)'
;MFSKYTIVSIALCAPTLATAQNYFDVMSLTCTERQGSAVYNAAVDFPVGGDAAVIRNAKEWIGEVLMSDIDMPEVSMSGISTDDFGKLLDALAKDFVKNNEGSRRRIEITWMYEDPTCVTYEATTTDRDSVDWSTTSVACFSKQDGHRVTANEIFNCDEAQIKRLMWRYRGNLTMEVAKADDLYVGDCGYIDGWVLVVGPAQGTSGAAYRLRYPEIEQWLKKAKRGGYLAP
;
A
#
# COMPACT_ATOMS: atom_id res chain seq x y z
N MET A 1 22.68 -6.68 24.25
CA MET A 1 21.87 -6.96 23.06
C MET A 1 21.35 -5.61 22.57
N PHE A 2 22.00 -5.00 21.56
CA PHE A 2 21.72 -3.63 21.16
C PHE A 2 20.64 -3.63 20.08
N SER A 3 19.61 -2.78 20.28
CA SER A 3 18.51 -2.55 19.33
C SER A 3 19.05 -2.14 17.96
N LYS A 4 18.60 -2.82 16.90
CA LYS A 4 19.00 -2.57 15.50
C LYS A 4 18.08 -1.55 14.79
N TYR A 5 17.44 -0.67 15.54
CA TYR A 5 16.53 0.31 14.95
C TYR A 5 17.27 1.62 14.65
N THR A 6 17.28 2.00 13.36
CA THR A 6 17.69 3.34 12.94
C THR A 6 16.44 4.20 12.84
N ILE A 7 16.25 5.11 13.79
CA ILE A 7 15.16 6.10 13.80
C ILE A 7 15.64 7.28 12.97
N VAL A 8 15.00 7.54 11.82
CA VAL A 8 15.18 8.77 11.06
C VAL A 8 13.96 9.66 11.30
N SER A 9 14.08 10.60 12.23
CA SER A 9 13.07 11.64 12.47
C SER A 9 13.34 12.83 11.55
N ILE A 10 12.43 13.14 10.64
CA ILE A 10 12.45 14.39 9.88
C ILE A 10 11.45 15.34 10.54
N ALA A 11 11.95 16.28 11.34
CA ALA A 11 11.14 17.35 11.89
C ALA A 11 11.15 18.54 10.91
N LEU A 12 10.02 18.87 10.31
CA LEU A 12 9.79 20.13 9.62
C LEU A 12 9.06 21.09 10.55
N CYS A 13 9.78 22.10 11.06
CA CYS A 13 9.19 23.21 11.79
C CYS A 13 8.92 24.39 10.84
N ALA A 14 7.67 24.78 10.68
CA ALA A 14 7.29 26.12 10.26
C ALA A 14 5.99 26.55 10.98
N PRO A 15 5.96 27.71 11.68
CA PRO A 15 4.75 28.18 12.35
C PRO A 15 3.97 29.10 11.41
N THR A 16 2.80 28.70 10.99
CA THR A 16 1.76 29.62 10.52
C THR A 16 0.42 29.20 11.09
N LEU A 17 -0.25 30.13 11.73
CA LEU A 17 -1.62 30.06 12.22
C LEU A 17 -2.57 29.71 11.06
N ALA A 18 -2.80 28.43 10.85
CA ALA A 18 -3.87 27.89 10.05
C ALA A 18 -4.50 26.77 10.86
N THR A 19 -5.82 26.64 10.84
CA THR A 19 -6.56 25.48 11.36
C THR A 19 -5.69 24.22 11.30
N ALA A 20 -5.45 23.58 12.44
CA ALA A 20 -4.58 22.42 12.53
C ALA A 20 -5.07 21.36 11.54
N GLN A 21 -4.54 21.39 10.33
CA GLN A 21 -4.63 20.29 9.41
C GLN A 21 -3.80 19.17 10.06
N ASN A 22 -4.47 18.12 10.50
CA ASN A 22 -3.78 16.92 10.99
C ASN A 22 -3.07 16.30 9.78
N TYR A 23 -1.79 16.67 9.59
CA TYR A 23 -0.95 16.03 8.60
C TYR A 23 -0.79 14.57 8.97
N PHE A 24 -0.86 13.74 7.96
CA PHE A 24 -0.58 12.33 8.14
C PHE A 24 0.93 12.15 8.34
N ASP A 25 1.31 11.39 9.35
CA ASP A 25 2.71 11.18 9.71
C ASP A 25 3.00 9.69 9.84
N VAL A 26 4.18 9.28 9.39
CA VAL A 26 4.61 7.88 9.39
C VAL A 26 5.99 7.73 10.02
N MET A 27 6.21 6.57 10.62
CA MET A 27 7.53 6.13 11.07
C MET A 27 7.96 4.93 10.23
N SER A 28 9.09 5.06 9.53
CA SER A 28 9.63 3.94 8.76
C SER A 28 10.30 2.93 9.70
N LEU A 29 9.78 1.71 9.70
CA LEU A 29 10.29 0.58 10.47
C LEU A 29 10.85 -0.48 9.51
N THR A 30 12.00 -1.05 9.86
CA THR A 30 12.64 -2.09 9.05
C THR A 30 12.99 -3.29 9.92
N CYS A 31 12.80 -4.49 9.37
CA CYS A 31 13.19 -5.74 9.99
C CYS A 31 13.92 -6.60 8.98
N THR A 32 15.01 -7.22 9.40
CA THR A 32 15.74 -8.21 8.61
C THR A 32 16.11 -9.38 9.51
N GLU A 33 15.70 -10.59 9.13
CA GLU A 33 16.05 -11.82 9.83
C GLU A 33 16.60 -12.85 8.84
N ARG A 34 17.52 -13.70 9.30
CA ARG A 34 18.16 -14.74 8.50
C ARG A 34 18.41 -15.97 9.32
N GLN A 35 18.10 -17.14 8.73
CA GLN A 35 18.45 -18.43 9.28
C GLN A 35 18.83 -19.38 8.13
N GLY A 36 20.08 -19.83 8.08
CA GLY A 36 20.59 -20.59 6.94
C GLY A 36 20.50 -19.76 5.65
N SER A 37 19.79 -20.29 4.67
CA SER A 37 19.49 -19.61 3.39
C SER A 37 18.17 -18.84 3.40
N ALA A 38 17.33 -19.03 4.42
CA ALA A 38 16.08 -18.29 4.57
C ALA A 38 16.36 -16.81 4.94
N VAL A 39 15.63 -15.90 4.31
CA VAL A 39 15.75 -14.46 4.53
C VAL A 39 14.38 -13.79 4.55
N TYR A 40 14.11 -13.00 5.58
CA TYR A 40 12.95 -12.13 5.64
C TYR A 40 13.42 -10.67 5.73
N ASN A 41 12.85 -9.81 4.88
CA ASN A 41 13.07 -8.36 4.93
C ASN A 41 11.70 -7.67 4.90
N ALA A 42 11.46 -6.76 5.82
CA ALA A 42 10.29 -5.88 5.79
C ALA A 42 10.73 -4.42 5.96
N ALA A 43 10.11 -3.53 5.19
CA ALA A 43 10.20 -2.09 5.34
C ALA A 43 8.77 -1.53 5.33
N VAL A 44 8.37 -0.84 6.38
CA VAL A 44 6.98 -0.41 6.59
C VAL A 44 6.95 1.04 7.04
N ASP A 45 6.26 1.90 6.31
CA ASP A 45 5.87 3.23 6.74
C ASP A 45 4.64 3.12 7.66
N PHE A 46 4.89 3.03 8.96
CA PHE A 46 3.86 2.81 9.97
C PHE A 46 3.21 4.12 10.39
N PRO A 47 1.86 4.27 10.36
CA PRO A 47 1.18 5.52 10.68
C PRO A 47 1.24 5.85 12.17
N VAL A 48 1.70 7.06 12.49
CA VAL A 48 1.88 7.55 13.87
C VAL A 48 1.14 8.85 14.15
N GLY A 49 0.75 9.61 13.12
CA GLY A 49 0.03 10.88 13.24
C GLY A 49 -1.00 11.08 12.13
N GLY A 50 -2.03 11.89 12.39
CA GLY A 50 -3.09 12.21 11.44
C GLY A 50 -4.49 11.92 11.98
N ASP A 51 -5.45 11.72 11.06
CA ASP A 51 -6.83 11.37 11.42
C ASP A 51 -6.91 9.97 12.05
N ALA A 52 -7.57 9.89 13.20
CA ALA A 52 -7.64 8.64 13.99
C ALA A 52 -8.30 7.48 13.23
N ALA A 53 -9.29 7.75 12.39
CA ALA A 53 -9.97 6.72 11.61
C ALA A 53 -9.06 6.23 10.46
N VAL A 54 -8.33 7.14 9.81
CA VAL A 54 -7.34 6.79 8.78
C VAL A 54 -6.22 5.96 9.38
N ILE A 55 -5.63 6.41 10.51
CA ILE A 55 -4.56 5.67 11.20
C ILE A 55 -5.00 4.25 11.54
N ARG A 56 -6.18 4.10 12.14
CA ARG A 56 -6.73 2.80 12.53
C ARG A 56 -6.84 1.87 11.33
N ASN A 57 -7.48 2.33 10.25
CA ASN A 57 -7.75 1.51 9.08
C ASN A 57 -6.49 1.24 8.24
N ALA A 58 -5.54 2.18 8.21
CA ALA A 58 -4.22 1.94 7.62
C ALA A 58 -3.42 0.88 8.39
N LYS A 59 -3.46 0.90 9.73
CA LYS A 59 -2.83 -0.14 10.57
C LYS A 59 -3.45 -1.51 10.32
N GLU A 60 -4.78 -1.63 10.25
CA GLU A 60 -5.46 -2.90 9.94
C GLU A 60 -5.04 -3.42 8.56
N TRP A 61 -5.03 -2.56 7.54
CA TRP A 61 -4.58 -2.96 6.20
C TRP A 61 -3.10 -3.39 6.16
N ILE A 62 -2.21 -2.70 6.89
CA ILE A 62 -0.81 -3.12 7.04
C ILE A 62 -0.75 -4.52 7.65
N GLY A 63 -1.58 -4.81 8.65
CA GLY A 63 -1.71 -6.15 9.23
C GLY A 63 -2.19 -7.19 8.22
N GLU A 64 -3.23 -6.87 7.44
CA GLU A 64 -3.73 -7.74 6.35
C GLU A 64 -2.60 -8.12 5.38
N VAL A 65 -1.80 -7.13 4.94
CA VAL A 65 -0.67 -7.37 4.02
C VAL A 65 0.42 -8.23 4.64
N LEU A 66 0.82 -7.94 5.89
CA LEU A 66 1.90 -8.67 6.56
C LEU A 66 1.52 -10.11 6.90
N MET A 67 0.26 -10.38 7.16
CA MET A 67 -0.26 -11.67 7.62
C MET A 67 -1.02 -12.45 6.55
N SER A 68 -1.06 -11.98 5.30
CA SER A 68 -1.88 -12.56 4.22
C SER A 68 -1.66 -14.05 3.99
N ASP A 69 -0.46 -14.57 4.26
CA ASP A 69 -0.08 -15.97 4.00
C ASP A 69 0.38 -16.70 5.28
N ILE A 70 0.04 -16.15 6.46
CA ILE A 70 0.50 -16.70 7.73
C ILE A 70 -0.71 -17.21 8.51
N ASP A 71 -0.69 -18.48 8.88
CA ASP A 71 -1.70 -19.10 9.77
C ASP A 71 -1.43 -18.69 11.24
N MET A 72 -1.64 -17.39 11.52
CA MET A 72 -1.53 -16.84 12.87
C MET A 72 -2.91 -16.40 13.37
N PRO A 73 -3.13 -16.40 14.69
CA PRO A 73 -4.35 -15.83 15.27
C PRO A 73 -4.52 -14.38 14.80
N GLU A 74 -5.75 -14.00 14.49
CA GLU A 74 -6.10 -12.64 14.09
C GLU A 74 -5.65 -11.64 15.17
N VAL A 75 -4.68 -10.79 14.84
CA VAL A 75 -4.17 -9.75 15.71
C VAL A 75 -4.77 -8.43 15.26
N SER A 76 -5.61 -7.81 16.11
CA SER A 76 -6.11 -6.48 15.80
C SER A 76 -4.97 -5.46 15.81
N MET A 77 -4.79 -4.80 14.68
CA MET A 77 -3.75 -3.80 14.49
C MET A 77 -4.19 -2.38 14.88
N SER A 78 -5.49 -2.15 15.05
CA SER A 78 -6.08 -0.80 15.20
C SER A 78 -5.50 0.01 16.36
N GLY A 79 -5.17 -0.64 17.48
CA GLY A 79 -4.63 -0.01 18.68
C GLY A 79 -3.16 -0.28 18.95
N ILE A 80 -2.46 -0.97 18.05
CA ILE A 80 -1.07 -1.36 18.29
C ILE A 80 -0.14 -0.14 18.37
N SER A 81 0.73 -0.14 19.39
CA SER A 81 1.79 0.88 19.50
C SER A 81 2.92 0.61 18.51
N THR A 82 3.75 1.62 18.23
CA THR A 82 4.93 1.45 17.38
C THR A 82 5.90 0.40 17.91
N ASP A 83 6.11 0.38 19.24
CA ASP A 83 7.00 -0.60 19.88
C ASP A 83 6.46 -2.03 19.78
N ASP A 84 5.16 -2.22 19.95
CA ASP A 84 4.54 -3.54 19.85
C ASP A 84 4.44 -3.99 18.38
N PHE A 85 4.27 -3.06 17.45
CA PHE A 85 4.38 -3.35 16.03
C PHE A 85 5.80 -3.79 15.63
N GLY A 86 6.84 -3.14 16.16
CA GLY A 86 8.22 -3.59 15.98
C GLY A 86 8.45 -5.02 16.48
N LYS A 87 7.91 -5.36 17.66
CA LYS A 87 7.97 -6.75 18.19
C LYS A 87 7.22 -7.74 17.30
N LEU A 88 6.07 -7.35 16.76
CA LEU A 88 5.31 -8.17 15.82
C LEU A 88 6.12 -8.44 14.55
N LEU A 89 6.74 -7.43 13.94
CA LEU A 89 7.61 -7.61 12.77
C LEU A 89 8.76 -8.58 13.05
N ASP A 90 9.41 -8.46 14.21
CA ASP A 90 10.47 -9.36 14.63
C ASP A 90 9.96 -10.81 14.82
N ALA A 91 8.75 -10.96 15.37
CA ALA A 91 8.14 -12.29 15.54
C ALA A 91 7.81 -12.95 14.19
N LEU A 92 7.19 -12.19 13.27
CA LEU A 92 6.88 -12.64 11.91
C LEU A 92 8.16 -13.06 11.15
N ALA A 93 9.21 -12.24 11.24
CA ALA A 93 10.48 -12.52 10.59
C ALA A 93 11.13 -13.80 11.12
N LYS A 94 11.15 -14.00 12.43
CA LYS A 94 11.69 -15.21 13.07
C LYS A 94 10.89 -16.45 12.72
N ASP A 95 9.57 -16.34 12.72
CA ASP A 95 8.70 -17.45 12.33
C ASP A 95 8.92 -17.83 10.86
N PHE A 96 8.96 -16.84 9.97
CA PHE A 96 9.21 -17.08 8.55
C PHE A 96 10.53 -17.84 8.32
N VAL A 97 11.67 -17.35 8.83
CA VAL A 97 12.98 -17.97 8.58
C VAL A 97 13.12 -19.32 9.23
N LYS A 98 12.38 -19.61 10.29
CA LYS A 98 12.34 -20.90 10.96
C LYS A 98 11.59 -21.95 10.15
N ASN A 99 10.49 -21.55 9.50
CA ASN A 99 9.55 -22.47 8.85
C ASN A 99 9.73 -22.57 7.32
N ASN A 100 10.53 -21.67 6.70
CA ASN A 100 10.68 -21.58 5.24
C ASN A 100 12.15 -21.65 4.82
N GLU A 101 12.78 -22.81 5.03
CA GLU A 101 14.18 -23.01 4.65
C GLU A 101 14.38 -22.80 3.14
N GLY A 102 15.37 -22.00 2.77
CA GLY A 102 15.69 -21.68 1.37
C GLY A 102 14.91 -20.49 0.80
N SER A 103 13.80 -20.12 1.41
CA SER A 103 12.92 -19.06 0.90
C SER A 103 13.40 -17.65 1.26
N ARG A 104 13.05 -16.70 0.41
CA ARG A 104 13.33 -15.28 0.66
C ARG A 104 12.06 -14.47 0.46
N ARG A 105 11.68 -13.71 1.51
CA ARG A 105 10.54 -12.79 1.46
C ARG A 105 11.01 -11.36 1.64
N ARG A 106 10.50 -10.46 0.80
CA ARG A 106 10.66 -9.01 0.94
C ARG A 106 9.28 -8.38 0.91
N ILE A 107 8.99 -7.58 1.92
CA ILE A 107 7.76 -6.79 2.01
C ILE A 107 8.14 -5.32 2.10
N GLU A 108 7.56 -4.49 1.25
CA GLU A 108 7.69 -3.04 1.27
C GLU A 108 6.30 -2.44 1.33
N ILE A 109 6.00 -1.69 2.39
CA ILE A 109 4.74 -0.97 2.56
C ILE A 109 5.08 0.51 2.67
N THR A 110 4.69 1.28 1.68
CA THR A 110 5.11 2.67 1.52
C THR A 110 3.90 3.60 1.51
N TRP A 111 3.97 4.66 2.30
CA TRP A 111 3.08 5.80 2.17
C TRP A 111 3.43 6.57 0.90
N MET A 112 2.52 6.58 -0.06
CA MET A 112 2.74 7.10 -1.41
C MET A 112 2.24 8.53 -1.61
N TYR A 113 1.14 8.88 -0.94
CA TYR A 113 0.44 10.12 -1.25
C TYR A 113 -0.50 10.55 -0.13
N GLU A 114 -0.64 11.86 0.01
CA GLU A 114 -1.63 12.52 0.85
C GLU A 114 -2.16 13.77 0.16
N ASP A 115 -3.47 13.97 0.22
CA ASP A 115 -4.14 15.22 -0.08
C ASP A 115 -5.16 15.56 1.02
N PRO A 116 -5.90 16.70 0.94
CA PRO A 116 -6.93 17.04 1.92
C PRO A 116 -8.06 16.02 2.04
N THR A 117 -8.18 15.07 1.12
CA THR A 117 -9.31 14.14 1.04
C THR A 117 -8.94 12.70 1.32
N CYS A 118 -7.68 12.30 1.08
CA CYS A 118 -7.26 10.90 1.23
C CYS A 118 -5.77 10.73 1.53
N VAL A 119 -5.45 9.50 1.96
CA VAL A 119 -4.09 8.99 2.15
C VAL A 119 -3.97 7.69 1.38
N THR A 120 -2.89 7.50 0.60
CA THR A 120 -2.66 6.28 -0.19
C THR A 120 -1.38 5.57 0.23
N TYR A 121 -1.49 4.26 0.37
CA TYR A 121 -0.41 3.30 0.56
C TYR A 121 -0.29 2.36 -0.63
N GLU A 122 0.94 1.94 -0.92
CA GLU A 122 1.26 0.82 -1.81
C GLU A 122 2.07 -0.21 -1.03
N ALA A 123 1.75 -1.49 -1.21
CA ALA A 123 2.53 -2.59 -0.67
C ALA A 123 3.00 -3.49 -1.80
N THR A 124 4.25 -3.93 -1.72
CA THR A 124 4.83 -4.95 -2.60
C THR A 124 5.39 -6.07 -1.75
N THR A 125 4.89 -7.29 -1.97
CA THR A 125 5.45 -8.51 -1.41
C THR A 125 6.15 -9.28 -2.52
N THR A 126 7.39 -9.68 -2.31
CA THR A 126 8.15 -10.52 -3.24
C THR A 126 8.64 -11.75 -2.50
N ASP A 127 8.24 -12.91 -2.98
CA ASP A 127 8.71 -14.21 -2.51
C ASP A 127 9.61 -14.84 -3.56
N ARG A 128 10.74 -15.37 -3.14
CA ARG A 128 11.69 -16.08 -3.97
C ARG A 128 11.92 -17.46 -3.40
N ASP A 129 11.25 -18.41 -3.99
CA ASP A 129 11.51 -19.84 -3.82
C ASP A 129 12.14 -20.39 -5.11
N SER A 130 11.52 -21.42 -5.69
CA SER A 130 11.88 -21.94 -7.01
C SER A 130 11.44 -21.03 -8.16
N VAL A 131 10.46 -20.16 -7.93
CA VAL A 131 9.94 -19.16 -8.87
C VAL A 131 9.82 -17.82 -8.16
N ASP A 132 10.28 -16.73 -8.79
CA ASP A 132 10.06 -15.39 -8.28
C ASP A 132 8.57 -15.03 -8.37
N TRP A 133 7.97 -14.70 -7.24
CA TRP A 133 6.58 -14.29 -7.12
C TRP A 133 6.51 -12.89 -6.51
N SER A 134 5.69 -12.03 -7.09
CA SER A 134 5.47 -10.67 -6.60
C SER A 134 3.99 -10.35 -6.54
N THR A 135 3.58 -9.62 -5.52
CA THR A 135 2.21 -9.10 -5.36
C THR A 135 2.27 -7.63 -5.03
N THR A 136 1.45 -6.83 -5.70
CA THR A 136 1.24 -5.43 -5.35
C THR A 136 -0.19 -5.23 -4.86
N SER A 137 -0.33 -4.55 -3.73
CA SER A 137 -1.61 -4.12 -3.14
C SER A 137 -1.59 -2.61 -2.96
N VAL A 138 -2.76 -1.98 -3.06
CA VAL A 138 -2.94 -0.53 -2.88
C VAL A 138 -4.09 -0.30 -1.92
N ALA A 139 -3.97 0.67 -1.02
CA ALA A 139 -5.08 1.13 -0.21
C ALA A 139 -5.11 2.66 -0.19
N CYS A 140 -6.28 3.22 -0.46
CA CYS A 140 -6.55 4.64 -0.34
C CYS A 140 -7.61 4.85 0.74
N PHE A 141 -7.30 5.66 1.74
CA PHE A 141 -8.17 5.91 2.89
C PHE A 141 -8.76 7.32 2.82
N SER A 142 -10.07 7.43 2.91
CA SER A 142 -10.79 8.71 3.00
C SER A 142 -10.47 9.42 4.31
N LYS A 143 -10.08 10.69 4.27
CA LYS A 143 -9.89 11.51 5.48
C LYS A 143 -11.20 11.93 6.14
N GLN A 144 -12.33 11.71 5.49
CA GLN A 144 -13.62 12.03 6.06
C GLN A 144 -14.02 11.05 7.19
N ASP A 145 -13.75 9.76 7.01
CA ASP A 145 -14.20 8.69 7.91
C ASP A 145 -13.27 7.48 7.98
N GLY A 146 -12.15 7.52 7.26
CA GLY A 146 -11.13 6.49 7.25
C GLY A 146 -11.43 5.28 6.38
N HIS A 147 -12.60 5.19 5.72
CA HIS A 147 -12.91 4.00 4.90
C HIS A 147 -11.96 3.84 3.71
N ARG A 148 -11.80 2.60 3.23
CA ARG A 148 -11.05 2.32 1.99
C ARG A 148 -11.85 2.80 0.79
N VAL A 149 -11.24 3.70 0.01
CA VAL A 149 -11.81 4.25 -1.21
C VAL A 149 -11.83 3.18 -2.30
N THR A 150 -13.00 2.98 -2.92
CA THR A 150 -13.21 1.99 -3.96
C THR A 150 -13.09 2.60 -5.37
N ALA A 151 -12.95 1.76 -6.39
CA ALA A 151 -12.96 2.20 -7.78
C ALA A 151 -14.23 2.99 -8.15
N ASN A 152 -15.39 2.59 -7.60
CA ASN A 152 -16.66 3.28 -7.81
C ASN A 152 -16.70 4.70 -7.22
N GLU A 153 -15.83 5.02 -6.27
CA GLU A 153 -15.72 6.36 -5.69
C GLU A 153 -14.73 7.24 -6.45
N ILE A 154 -13.76 6.63 -7.12
CA ILE A 154 -12.77 7.31 -7.97
C ILE A 154 -13.34 7.59 -9.36
N PHE A 155 -13.93 6.56 -10.00
CA PHE A 155 -14.39 6.64 -11.38
C PHE A 155 -15.88 6.95 -11.47
N ASN A 156 -16.27 7.67 -12.55
CA ASN A 156 -17.66 7.93 -12.94
C ASN A 156 -18.08 7.10 -14.17
N CYS A 157 -17.41 6.00 -14.43
CA CYS A 157 -17.70 5.07 -15.51
C CYS A 157 -17.86 3.64 -14.94
N ASP A 158 -18.34 2.73 -15.77
CA ASP A 158 -18.50 1.33 -15.40
C ASP A 158 -17.15 0.58 -15.35
N GLU A 159 -17.16 -0.60 -14.75
CA GLU A 159 -15.99 -1.47 -14.64
C GLU A 159 -15.40 -1.85 -16.00
N ALA A 160 -16.25 -2.05 -17.01
CA ALA A 160 -15.78 -2.37 -18.35
C ALA A 160 -14.93 -1.23 -18.94
N GLN A 161 -15.30 0.03 -18.67
CA GLN A 161 -14.49 1.17 -19.09
C GLN A 161 -13.19 1.28 -18.28
N ILE A 162 -13.21 0.98 -16.98
CA ILE A 162 -11.98 0.93 -16.15
C ILE A 162 -11.02 -0.13 -16.71
N LYS A 163 -11.51 -1.34 -17.04
CA LYS A 163 -10.72 -2.40 -17.68
C LYS A 163 -10.10 -1.97 -19.00
N ARG A 164 -10.82 -1.21 -19.83
CA ARG A 164 -10.27 -0.65 -21.07
C ARG A 164 -9.16 0.37 -20.82
N LEU A 165 -9.30 1.20 -19.78
CA LEU A 165 -8.24 2.12 -19.36
C LEU A 165 -7.00 1.35 -18.87
N MET A 166 -7.17 0.36 -18.00
CA MET A 166 -6.07 -0.50 -17.55
C MET A 166 -5.37 -1.16 -18.74
N TRP A 167 -6.14 -1.72 -19.67
CA TRP A 167 -5.61 -2.33 -20.89
C TRP A 167 -4.81 -1.34 -21.75
N ARG A 168 -5.32 -0.13 -21.92
CA ARG A 168 -4.66 0.94 -22.68
C ARG A 168 -3.35 1.39 -22.04
N TYR A 169 -3.33 1.52 -20.72
CA TYR A 169 -2.19 2.03 -19.95
C TYR A 169 -1.35 0.94 -19.29
N ARG A 170 -1.50 -0.31 -19.72
CA ARG A 170 -0.76 -1.43 -19.14
C ARG A 170 0.77 -1.33 -19.26
N GLY A 171 1.26 -0.46 -20.15
CA GLY A 171 2.70 -0.24 -20.34
C GLY A 171 3.44 -1.54 -20.68
N ASN A 172 4.48 -1.84 -19.87
CA ASN A 172 5.29 -3.05 -20.01
C ASN A 172 4.81 -4.22 -19.14
N LEU A 173 3.62 -4.11 -18.52
CA LEU A 173 3.07 -5.23 -17.75
C LEU A 173 2.79 -6.40 -18.70
N THR A 174 3.41 -7.52 -18.41
CA THR A 174 3.13 -8.76 -19.11
C THR A 174 1.79 -9.29 -18.63
N MET A 175 0.89 -9.62 -19.55
CA MET A 175 -0.48 -9.98 -19.23
C MET A 175 -0.68 -11.49 -19.43
N GLU A 176 -1.35 -12.12 -18.47
CA GLU A 176 -1.87 -13.47 -18.62
C GLU A 176 -3.19 -13.49 -19.40
N VAL A 177 -3.86 -12.35 -19.47
CA VAL A 177 -5.15 -12.18 -20.15
C VAL A 177 -4.97 -11.67 -21.58
N ALA A 178 -5.81 -12.13 -22.50
CA ALA A 178 -5.71 -11.80 -23.92
C ALA A 178 -6.40 -10.49 -24.29
N LYS A 179 -7.35 -10.01 -23.50
CA LYS A 179 -8.17 -8.83 -23.78
C LYS A 179 -8.59 -8.10 -22.50
N ALA A 180 -9.03 -6.85 -22.66
CA ALA A 180 -9.46 -6.00 -21.55
C ALA A 180 -10.58 -6.61 -20.69
N ASP A 181 -11.54 -7.29 -21.30
CA ASP A 181 -12.70 -7.86 -20.58
C ASP A 181 -12.30 -8.95 -19.57
N ASP A 182 -11.16 -9.60 -19.79
CA ASP A 182 -10.64 -10.66 -18.90
C ASP A 182 -9.90 -10.10 -17.67
N LEU A 183 -9.70 -8.76 -17.61
CA LEU A 183 -9.12 -8.12 -16.43
C LEU A 183 -10.11 -8.13 -15.26
N TYR A 184 -9.59 -8.12 -14.03
CA TYR A 184 -10.35 -7.68 -12.87
C TYR A 184 -9.90 -6.28 -12.45
N VAL A 185 -10.76 -5.55 -11.76
CA VAL A 185 -10.47 -4.26 -11.13
C VAL A 185 -10.37 -4.51 -9.63
N GLY A 186 -9.17 -4.43 -9.10
CA GLY A 186 -8.90 -4.57 -7.68
C GLY A 186 -8.90 -3.23 -6.95
N ASP A 187 -8.14 -3.16 -5.88
CA ASP A 187 -7.95 -1.96 -5.09
C ASP A 187 -7.37 -0.82 -5.91
N CYS A 188 -7.64 0.41 -5.49
CA CYS A 188 -7.20 1.59 -6.21
C CYS A 188 -6.86 2.72 -5.25
N GLY A 189 -6.08 3.69 -5.72
CA GLY A 189 -5.70 4.86 -4.95
C GLY A 189 -5.13 5.97 -5.81
N TYR A 190 -5.04 7.15 -5.21
CA TYR A 190 -4.42 8.32 -5.84
C TYR A 190 -2.94 8.38 -5.46
N ILE A 191 -2.11 8.75 -6.44
CA ILE A 191 -0.74 9.24 -6.22
C ILE A 191 -0.56 10.50 -7.04
N ASP A 192 0.55 11.22 -6.84
CA ASP A 192 0.79 12.47 -7.56
C ASP A 192 0.72 12.27 -9.08
N GLY A 193 -0.28 12.90 -9.69
CA GLY A 193 -0.55 12.86 -11.13
C GLY A 193 -1.08 11.53 -11.70
N TRP A 194 -1.39 10.52 -10.86
CA TRP A 194 -1.83 9.20 -11.29
C TRP A 194 -2.96 8.64 -10.43
N VAL A 195 -3.70 7.71 -11.01
CA VAL A 195 -4.57 6.77 -10.30
C VAL A 195 -3.97 5.37 -10.44
N LEU A 196 -3.75 4.71 -9.32
CA LEU A 196 -3.35 3.31 -9.29
C LEU A 196 -4.60 2.43 -9.30
N VAL A 197 -4.57 1.34 -10.06
CA VAL A 197 -5.60 0.29 -10.04
C VAL A 197 -4.89 -1.05 -10.03
N VAL A 198 -5.15 -1.87 -9.03
CA VAL A 198 -4.60 -3.22 -8.96
C VAL A 198 -5.33 -4.13 -9.93
N GLY A 199 -4.60 -4.92 -10.68
CA GLY A 199 -5.14 -5.88 -11.63
C GLY A 199 -4.15 -7.00 -11.94
N PRO A 200 -4.53 -7.99 -12.77
CA PRO A 200 -3.70 -9.14 -13.06
C PRO A 200 -2.47 -8.76 -13.90
N ALA A 201 -1.36 -9.45 -13.65
CA ALA A 201 -0.18 -9.43 -14.50
C ALA A 201 0.55 -10.79 -14.41
N GLN A 202 1.35 -11.13 -15.41
CA GLN A 202 2.06 -12.40 -15.45
C GLN A 202 3.09 -12.50 -14.32
N GLY A 203 3.15 -13.65 -13.67
CA GLY A 203 4.11 -13.93 -12.58
C GLY A 203 3.81 -13.19 -11.28
N THR A 204 2.56 -12.71 -11.11
CA THR A 204 2.15 -12.00 -9.90
C THR A 204 0.65 -12.18 -9.65
N SER A 205 0.22 -12.17 -8.39
CA SER A 205 -1.20 -12.14 -8.04
C SER A 205 -1.85 -10.76 -8.23
N GLY A 206 -1.05 -9.72 -8.36
CA GLY A 206 -1.54 -8.36 -8.61
C GLY A 206 -0.42 -7.40 -8.95
N ALA A 207 -0.68 -6.49 -9.88
CA ALA A 207 0.20 -5.38 -10.23
C ALA A 207 -0.57 -4.07 -10.27
N ALA A 208 0.07 -2.95 -9.92
CA ALA A 208 -0.53 -1.63 -9.99
C ALA A 208 -0.42 -1.04 -11.40
N TYR A 209 -1.58 -0.89 -12.04
CA TYR A 209 -1.72 -0.14 -13.30
C TYR A 209 -1.72 1.36 -12.99
N ARG A 210 -0.84 2.11 -13.64
CA ARG A 210 -0.69 3.55 -13.43
C ARG A 210 -1.43 4.30 -14.53
N LEU A 211 -2.59 4.86 -14.18
CA LEU A 211 -3.43 5.62 -15.09
C LEU A 211 -3.14 7.10 -14.92
N ARG A 212 -2.59 7.74 -15.95
CA ARG A 212 -2.16 9.14 -15.88
C ARG A 212 -3.37 10.08 -15.79
N TYR A 213 -3.41 10.91 -14.77
CA TYR A 213 -4.55 11.76 -14.43
C TYR A 213 -5.09 12.60 -15.58
N PRO A 214 -4.30 13.41 -16.32
CA PRO A 214 -4.80 14.23 -17.42
C PRO A 214 -5.45 13.42 -18.55
N GLU A 215 -5.05 12.16 -18.70
CA GLU A 215 -5.53 11.31 -19.80
C GLU A 215 -6.84 10.60 -19.46
N ILE A 216 -7.16 10.48 -18.18
CA ILE A 216 -8.38 9.81 -17.67
C ILE A 216 -9.36 10.75 -16.98
N GLU A 217 -9.08 12.05 -16.93
CA GLU A 217 -9.85 13.04 -16.16
C GLU A 217 -11.36 12.99 -16.43
N GLN A 218 -11.78 12.77 -17.69
CA GLN A 218 -13.19 12.69 -18.07
C GLN A 218 -13.95 11.53 -17.41
N TRP A 219 -13.23 10.49 -16.97
CA TRP A 219 -13.80 9.31 -16.31
C TRP A 219 -13.69 9.37 -14.78
N LEU A 220 -13.14 10.46 -14.23
CA LEU A 220 -13.03 10.63 -12.78
C LEU A 220 -14.22 11.40 -12.21
N LYS A 221 -14.58 11.12 -10.96
CA LYS A 221 -15.63 11.84 -10.25
C LYS A 221 -15.23 13.30 -10.02
N LYS A 222 -16.19 14.23 -10.20
CA LYS A 222 -15.96 15.69 -10.16
C LYS A 222 -15.32 16.18 -8.87
N ALA A 223 -15.68 15.60 -7.72
CA ALA A 223 -15.13 15.99 -6.41
C ALA A 223 -13.60 15.83 -6.32
N LYS A 224 -13.05 14.94 -7.13
CA LYS A 224 -11.61 14.67 -7.20
C LYS A 224 -10.91 15.42 -8.36
N ARG A 225 -11.67 16.02 -9.29
CA ARG A 225 -11.09 16.79 -10.40
C ARG A 225 -10.44 18.11 -9.97
N GLY A 226 -10.92 18.73 -8.88
CA GLY A 226 -10.44 20.03 -8.42
C GLY A 226 -9.20 19.98 -7.52
N GLY A 227 -8.87 18.83 -6.93
CA GLY A 227 -7.76 18.69 -5.99
C GLY A 227 -6.38 18.48 -6.65
N TYR A 228 -6.36 18.08 -7.93
CA TYR A 228 -5.14 17.65 -8.62
C TYR A 228 -4.61 18.63 -9.69
N LEU A 229 -5.25 19.77 -9.87
CA LEU A 229 -4.88 20.73 -10.90
C LEU A 229 -4.23 22.02 -10.37
N ALA A 230 -3.81 22.03 -9.11
CA ALA A 230 -2.93 23.08 -8.63
C ALA A 230 -1.47 22.67 -8.88
N PRO A 231 -0.70 23.46 -9.67
CA PRO A 231 0.72 23.23 -9.89
C PRO A 231 1.51 23.42 -8.60
#